data_8de7431e4306e0dfa121734373245d2c
#
_entry.id   8de7431e4306e0dfa121734373245d2c
#
_cell.length_a   1.000
_cell.length_b   1.000
_cell.length_c   1.000
_cell.angle_alpha   90.00
_cell.angle_beta   90.00
_cell.angle_gamma   90.00
#
_symmetry.space_group_name_H-M   'P 1'
#
loop_
_entity.id
_entity.type
_entity.pdbx_description
1 polymer ?
#
loop_
_entity_poly.entity_id
_entity_poly.type
_entity_poly.pdbx_seq_one_letter_code
_entity_poly.pdbx_strand_id
1 'polypeptide(L)'
;TTLPVIGVPIRTETLSGMDSLLSIVQMPGGVPVATVAIGAGKNAGLLAVEILAISNAELMDKLIEYKRLLIAESRKKDISLNQEIKLSLK
;
A
#
# COMPACT_ATOMS: atom_id res chain seq x y z
N THR A 1 -3.60 -23.12 3.65
CA THR A 1 -2.93 -22.54 4.80
C THR A 1 -3.92 -21.83 5.73
N THR A 2 -3.55 -21.71 6.97
CA THR A 2 -4.30 -20.93 7.96
C THR A 2 -3.70 -19.54 8.17
N LEU A 3 -2.61 -19.23 7.49
CA LEU A 3 -1.95 -17.92 7.56
C LEU A 3 -2.60 -16.92 6.61
N PRO A 4 -2.59 -15.62 6.96
CA PRO A 4 -3.02 -14.59 6.01
C PRO A 4 -2.19 -14.65 4.73
N VAL A 5 -2.84 -14.50 3.59
CA VAL A 5 -2.18 -14.49 2.27
C VAL A 5 -2.46 -13.14 1.62
N ILE A 6 -1.41 -12.47 1.18
CA ILE A 6 -1.49 -11.19 0.47
C ILE A 6 -0.98 -11.39 -0.94
N GLY A 7 -1.81 -11.09 -1.94
CA GLY A 7 -1.46 -11.21 -3.34
C GLY A 7 -1.03 -9.87 -3.93
N VAL A 8 0.07 -9.86 -4.65
CA VAL A 8 0.55 -8.68 -5.39
C VAL A 8 0.48 -9.00 -6.87
N PRO A 9 -0.52 -8.48 -7.61
CA PRO A 9 -0.55 -8.70 -9.05
C PRO A 9 0.61 -7.94 -9.70
N ILE A 10 1.29 -8.62 -10.62
CA ILE A 10 2.40 -8.02 -11.36
C ILE A 10 1.91 -7.49 -12.70
N ARG A 11 2.58 -6.46 -13.20
CA ARG A 11 2.27 -5.90 -14.51
C ARG A 11 2.75 -6.86 -15.60
N THR A 12 1.87 -7.14 -16.56
CA THR A 12 2.20 -7.95 -17.74
C THR A 12 2.22 -7.08 -18.99
N GLU A 13 2.90 -7.54 -20.04
CA GLU A 13 3.04 -6.79 -21.30
C GLU A 13 1.71 -6.64 -22.04
N THR A 14 0.86 -7.66 -22.01
CA THR A 14 -0.38 -7.70 -22.81
C THR A 14 -1.57 -7.01 -22.15
N LEU A 15 -1.76 -7.16 -20.84
CA LEU A 15 -2.96 -6.68 -20.13
C LEU A 15 -2.64 -5.74 -18.97
N SER A 16 -1.40 -5.22 -18.90
CA SER A 16 -0.93 -4.28 -17.86
C SER A 16 -1.16 -4.78 -16.43
N GLY A 17 -1.17 -6.10 -16.23
CA GLY A 17 -1.37 -6.74 -14.93
C GLY A 17 -2.82 -7.15 -14.62
N MET A 18 -3.77 -6.86 -15.51
CA MET A 18 -5.17 -7.22 -15.29
C MET A 18 -5.38 -8.74 -15.21
N ASP A 19 -4.66 -9.52 -16.01
CA ASP A 19 -4.69 -10.97 -15.96
C ASP A 19 -4.17 -11.51 -14.61
N SER A 20 -3.07 -10.94 -14.11
CA SER A 20 -2.52 -11.29 -12.80
C SER A 20 -3.50 -10.94 -11.68
N LEU A 21 -4.12 -9.75 -11.73
CA LEU A 21 -5.12 -9.32 -10.78
C LEU A 21 -6.32 -10.27 -10.74
N LEU A 22 -6.87 -10.62 -11.90
CA LEU A 22 -8.02 -11.52 -12.00
C LEU A 22 -7.71 -12.91 -11.47
N SER A 23 -6.48 -13.41 -11.69
CA SER A 23 -6.05 -14.70 -11.17
C SER A 23 -6.04 -14.73 -9.63
N ILE A 24 -5.70 -13.61 -8.99
CA ILE A 24 -5.63 -13.51 -7.53
C ILE A 24 -7.01 -13.30 -6.92
N VAL A 25 -7.84 -12.41 -7.48
CA VAL A 25 -9.13 -12.06 -6.89
C VAL A 25 -10.22 -13.11 -7.09
N GLN A 26 -10.10 -13.97 -8.09
CA GLN A 26 -11.07 -15.02 -8.40
C GLN A 26 -10.72 -16.34 -7.70
N MET A 27 -10.45 -16.28 -6.41
CA MET A 27 -10.18 -17.48 -5.62
C MET A 27 -11.49 -18.15 -5.19
N PRO A 28 -11.51 -19.50 -5.09
CA PRO A 28 -12.72 -20.20 -4.64
C PRO A 28 -13.04 -19.90 -3.19
N GLY A 29 -14.31 -20.13 -2.81
CA GLY A 29 -14.74 -19.97 -1.43
C GLY A 29 -13.91 -20.83 -0.49
N GLY A 30 -13.51 -20.26 0.65
CA GLY A 30 -12.65 -20.93 1.61
C GLY A 30 -11.16 -20.74 1.39
N VAL A 31 -10.77 -20.01 0.33
CA VAL A 31 -9.37 -19.67 0.02
C VAL A 31 -9.24 -18.16 -0.10
N PRO A 32 -9.28 -17.40 1.02
CA PRO A 32 -9.23 -15.94 0.96
C PRO A 32 -7.81 -15.42 0.71
N VAL A 33 -7.71 -14.43 -0.17
CA VAL A 33 -6.46 -13.72 -0.47
C VAL A 33 -6.74 -12.22 -0.46
N ALA A 34 -6.02 -11.47 0.38
CA ALA A 34 -6.08 -10.02 0.34
C ALA A 34 -5.24 -9.52 -0.83
N THR A 35 -5.79 -8.65 -1.66
CA THR A 35 -5.11 -8.19 -2.87
C THR A 35 -4.86 -6.70 -2.81
N VAL A 36 -3.65 -6.29 -3.17
CA VAL A 36 -3.28 -4.88 -3.33
C VAL A 36 -3.30 -4.48 -4.80
N ALA A 37 -3.07 -3.20 -5.09
CA ALA A 37 -3.04 -2.73 -6.47
C ALA A 37 -1.93 -3.41 -7.29
N ILE A 38 -2.07 -3.38 -8.60
CA ILE A 38 -1.07 -3.93 -9.53
C ILE A 38 0.27 -3.24 -9.29
N GLY A 39 1.31 -4.03 -9.04
CA GLY A 39 2.66 -3.53 -8.78
C GLY A 39 2.88 -2.92 -7.40
N ALA A 40 1.90 -2.96 -6.49
CA ALA A 40 1.97 -2.29 -5.19
C ALA A 40 2.61 -3.17 -4.09
N GLY A 41 3.85 -3.63 -4.31
CA GLY A 41 4.58 -4.44 -3.33
C GLY A 41 4.81 -3.73 -2.00
N LYS A 42 5.03 -2.41 -2.02
CA LYS A 42 5.18 -1.61 -0.79
C LYS A 42 3.93 -1.66 0.08
N ASN A 43 2.75 -1.50 -0.51
CA ASN A 43 1.49 -1.58 0.22
C ASN A 43 1.22 -2.99 0.74
N ALA A 44 1.65 -4.02 0.02
CA ALA A 44 1.57 -5.40 0.51
C ALA A 44 2.43 -5.58 1.76
N GLY A 45 3.65 -5.06 1.77
CA GLY A 45 4.53 -5.08 2.93
C GLY A 45 3.94 -4.34 4.12
N LEU A 46 3.37 -3.17 3.89
CA LEU A 46 2.70 -2.38 4.94
C LEU A 46 1.49 -3.13 5.51
N LEU A 47 0.69 -3.75 4.67
CA LEU A 47 -0.46 -4.54 5.13
C LEU A 47 0.00 -5.71 6.00
N ALA A 48 1.07 -6.39 5.61
CA ALA A 48 1.66 -7.46 6.42
C ALA A 48 2.12 -6.95 7.79
N VAL A 49 2.76 -5.79 7.84
CA VAL A 49 3.16 -5.14 9.10
C VAL A 49 1.94 -4.79 9.95
N GLU A 50 0.88 -4.25 9.35
CA GLU A 50 -0.36 -3.94 10.05
C GLU A 50 -0.99 -5.18 10.70
N ILE A 51 -0.98 -6.31 10.00
CA ILE A 51 -1.48 -7.58 10.53
C ILE A 51 -0.63 -8.04 11.73
N LEU A 52 0.68 -8.00 11.60
CA LEU A 52 1.59 -8.40 12.67
C LEU A 52 1.53 -7.45 13.88
N ALA A 53 1.29 -6.16 13.63
CA ALA A 53 1.25 -5.15 14.68
C ALA A 53 0.02 -5.29 15.60
N ILE A 54 -1.02 -6.00 15.19
CA ILE A 54 -2.21 -6.23 16.02
C ILE A 54 -1.83 -6.86 17.38
N SER A 55 -0.84 -7.75 17.38
CA SER A 55 -0.37 -8.44 18.59
C SER A 55 1.06 -8.09 18.99
N ASN A 56 1.61 -6.98 18.48
CA ASN A 56 2.99 -6.58 18.74
C ASN A 56 3.06 -5.07 18.96
N ALA A 57 3.10 -4.65 20.22
CA ALA A 57 3.07 -3.23 20.59
C ALA A 57 4.27 -2.44 20.06
N GLU A 58 5.47 -3.03 20.06
CA GLU A 58 6.68 -2.40 19.54
C GLU A 58 6.53 -2.12 18.03
N LEU A 59 6.02 -3.09 17.28
CA LEU A 59 5.80 -2.95 15.86
C LEU A 59 4.70 -1.92 15.56
N MET A 60 3.66 -1.88 16.39
CA MET A 60 2.60 -0.87 16.27
C MET A 60 3.15 0.54 16.46
N ASP A 61 4.04 0.75 17.44
CA ASP A 61 4.66 2.06 17.66
C ASP A 61 5.49 2.50 16.45
N LYS A 62 6.23 1.59 15.84
CA LYS A 62 7.00 1.87 14.61
C LYS A 62 6.09 2.20 13.45
N LEU A 63 4.97 1.51 13.32
CA LEU A 63 4.00 1.76 12.25
C LEU A 63 3.33 3.12 12.41
N ILE A 64 2.94 3.50 13.63
CA ILE A 64 2.38 4.81 13.93
C ILE A 64 3.36 5.92 13.54
N GLU A 65 4.63 5.77 13.92
CA GLU A 65 5.67 6.74 13.57
C GLU A 65 5.89 6.84 12.06
N TYR A 66 5.91 5.71 11.36
CA TYR A 66 6.03 5.68 9.91
C TYR A 66 4.89 6.45 9.23
N LYS A 67 3.64 6.22 9.65
CA LYS A 67 2.48 6.90 9.09
C LYS A 67 2.48 8.39 9.42
N ARG A 68 2.94 8.77 10.61
CA ARG A 68 3.10 10.17 11.00
C ARG A 68 4.09 10.89 10.06
N LEU A 69 5.21 10.26 9.75
CA LEU A 69 6.21 10.81 8.83
C LEU A 69 5.67 10.95 7.40
N LEU A 70 4.88 10.01 6.94
CA LEU A 70 4.23 10.10 5.62
C LEU A 70 3.30 11.32 5.52
N ILE A 71 2.50 11.57 6.57
CA ILE A 71 1.61 12.73 6.64
C ILE A 71 2.41 14.02 6.63
N ALA A 72 3.50 14.09 7.41
CA ALA A 72 4.38 15.26 7.46
C ALA A 72 5.02 15.56 6.10
N GLU A 73 5.50 14.54 5.39
CA GLU A 73 6.04 14.69 4.03
C GLU A 73 5.00 15.19 3.05
N SER A 74 3.78 14.66 3.11
CA SER A 74 2.68 15.08 2.25
C SER A 74 2.34 16.55 2.47
N ARG A 75 2.27 17.01 3.73
CA ARG A 75 2.03 18.40 4.08
C ARG A 75 3.14 19.32 3.57
N LYS A 76 4.40 18.91 3.69
CA LYS A 76 5.54 19.67 3.15
C LYS A 76 5.44 19.85 1.65
N LYS A 77 5.08 18.81 0.92
CA LYS A 77 4.89 18.88 -0.54
C LYS A 77 3.77 19.85 -0.90
N ASP A 78 2.66 19.81 -0.19
CA ASP A 78 1.53 20.70 -0.42
C ASP A 78 1.92 22.17 -0.17
N ILE A 79 2.64 22.47 0.89
CA ILE A 79 3.13 23.81 1.20
C ILE A 79 4.07 24.30 0.12
N SER A 80 5.03 23.49 -0.32
CA SER A 80 5.98 23.82 -1.37
C SER A 80 5.27 24.12 -2.70
N LEU A 81 4.29 23.29 -3.05
CA LEU A 81 3.50 23.47 -4.27
C LEU A 81 2.70 24.77 -4.21
N ASN A 82 2.07 25.07 -3.09
CA ASN A 82 1.32 26.31 -2.91
C ASN A 82 2.21 27.55 -3.01
N GLN A 83 3.43 27.49 -2.47
CA GLN A 83 4.41 28.57 -2.60
C GLN A 83 4.85 28.78 -4.05
N GLU A 84 5.09 27.71 -4.79
CA GLU A 84 5.44 27.77 -6.22
C GLU A 84 4.30 28.39 -7.04
N ILE A 85 3.07 28.00 -6.76
CA ILE A 85 1.89 28.58 -7.43
C ILE A 85 1.78 30.08 -7.15
N LYS A 86 1.97 30.50 -5.90
CA LYS A 86 1.94 31.92 -5.52
C LYS A 86 3.03 32.72 -6.21
N LEU A 87 4.23 32.17 -6.33
CA LEU A 87 5.33 32.82 -7.02
C LEU A 87 5.09 32.93 -8.53
N SER A 88 4.47 31.94 -9.14
CA SER A 88 4.16 31.94 -10.57
C SER A 88 3.04 32.90 -10.94
N LEU A 89 2.17 33.27 -9.98
CA LEU A 89 1.06 34.21 -10.19
C LEU A 89 1.45 35.68 -9.98
N LYS A 90 2.64 35.92 -9.49
CA LYS A 90 3.20 37.26 -9.35
C LYS A 90 3.97 37.69 -10.62
#